data_e962d6ab9cad9d9273f50e03b2d8de2f
#
_entry.id   e962d6ab9cad9d9273f50e03b2d8de2f
#
_cell.length_a   1.000
_cell.length_b   1.000
_cell.length_c   1.000
_cell.angle_alpha   90.00
_cell.angle_beta   90.00
_cell.angle_gamma   90.00
#
_symmetry.space_group_name_H-M   'P 1'
#
loop_
_entity.id
_entity.type
_entity.pdbx_description
1 polymer ?
#
loop_
_entity_poly.entity_id
_entity_poly.type
_entity_poly.pdbx_seq_one_letter_code
_entity_poly.pdbx_strand_id
1 'polypeptide(L)'
;KLLWNSTISTPRAKYFTLDISNFYLGTPMERPEYMRMPLKIMPPEIVEKYNLKELEVDGWVYIKIVKGMYGLPQAGKIANDLLQKRLKENGYHQCQFTSGLYKHVWRPVTFTLVVDDFGVKFVGDQHANHLKSTLEKYYDITVDWSGSKYIGINLDWDYQNRTLETSVPGYVKRALHELQHPTPTKPQHAPATAAPIQYGA
;
A
#
# COMPACT_ATOMS: atom_id res chain seq x y z
N LYS A 1 1.07 11.52 8.70
CA LYS A 1 1.60 12.82 9.15
C LYS A 1 2.33 12.73 10.50
N LEU A 2 1.74 12.08 11.55
CA LEU A 2 2.40 11.97 12.87
C LEU A 2 3.76 11.27 12.80
N LEU A 3 3.91 10.20 12.01
CA LEU A 3 5.18 9.50 11.86
C LEU A 3 6.23 10.39 11.17
N TRP A 4 5.85 11.16 10.14
CA TRP A 4 6.74 12.09 9.46
C TRP A 4 7.23 13.20 10.39
N ASN A 5 6.28 13.81 11.14
CA ASN A 5 6.66 14.81 12.15
C ASN A 5 7.59 14.21 13.21
N SER A 6 7.30 13.00 13.67
CA SER A 6 8.19 12.26 14.57
C SER A 6 9.57 11.99 13.95
N THR A 7 9.66 11.77 12.64
CA THR A 7 10.95 11.56 11.95
C THR A 7 11.81 12.82 12.01
N ILE A 8 11.26 13.97 11.60
CA ILE A 8 12.02 15.24 11.61
C ILE A 8 12.34 15.74 13.03
N SER A 9 11.52 15.39 14.02
CA SER A 9 11.71 15.80 15.43
C SER A 9 12.71 14.92 16.18
N THR A 10 13.03 13.73 15.69
CA THR A 10 13.94 12.78 16.37
C THR A 10 15.35 12.94 15.82
N PRO A 11 16.38 13.21 16.66
CA PRO A 11 17.76 13.29 16.22
C PRO A 11 18.22 12.04 15.47
N ARG A 12 18.88 12.21 14.34
CA ARG A 12 19.41 11.14 13.48
C ARG A 12 18.38 10.18 12.93
N ALA A 13 17.08 10.40 13.13
CA ALA A 13 16.07 9.60 12.49
C ALA A 13 16.04 9.88 10.98
N LYS A 14 15.81 8.84 10.22
CA LYS A 14 15.58 8.86 8.76
C LYS A 14 14.29 8.15 8.43
N TYR A 15 13.86 8.29 7.20
CA TYR A 15 12.66 7.67 6.67
C TYR A 15 12.97 6.97 5.35
N PHE A 16 12.38 5.82 5.13
CA PHE A 16 12.37 5.13 3.84
C PHE A 16 11.00 4.53 3.59
N THR A 17 10.73 4.15 2.36
CA THR A 17 9.52 3.42 2.00
C THR A 17 9.84 2.05 1.41
N LEU A 18 8.91 1.12 1.58
CA LEU A 18 9.04 -0.23 1.11
C LEU A 18 7.67 -0.71 0.64
N ASP A 19 7.66 -1.44 -0.48
CA ASP A 19 6.48 -2.06 -1.07
C ASP A 19 6.68 -3.57 -1.19
N ILE A 20 5.62 -4.36 -0.93
CA ILE A 20 5.62 -5.81 -1.13
C ILE A 20 4.99 -6.13 -2.49
N SER A 21 5.80 -6.64 -3.40
CA SER A 21 5.35 -7.03 -4.73
C SER A 21 4.38 -8.21 -4.67
N ASN A 22 3.27 -8.11 -5.41
CA ASN A 22 2.28 -9.19 -5.52
C ASN A 22 1.76 -9.72 -4.18
N PHE A 23 1.53 -8.82 -3.22
CA PHE A 23 1.23 -9.14 -1.82
C PHE A 23 0.17 -10.22 -1.64
N TYR A 24 -0.95 -10.14 -2.35
CA TYR A 24 -2.01 -11.16 -2.27
C TYR A 24 -1.65 -12.45 -2.98
N LEU A 25 -1.00 -12.36 -4.16
CA LEU A 25 -0.71 -13.53 -5.01
C LEU A 25 0.30 -14.50 -4.37
N GLY A 26 1.10 -14.03 -3.41
CA GLY A 26 2.02 -14.83 -2.62
C GLY A 26 1.37 -15.57 -1.45
N THR A 27 0.13 -15.24 -1.09
CA THR A 27 -0.53 -15.71 0.13
C THR A 27 -1.36 -16.97 -0.13
N PRO A 28 -1.07 -18.12 0.50
CA PRO A 28 -1.88 -19.32 0.35
C PRO A 28 -3.25 -19.14 1.02
N MET A 29 -4.28 -19.72 0.43
CA MET A 29 -5.63 -19.77 0.97
C MET A 29 -5.87 -21.13 1.59
N GLU A 30 -6.35 -21.18 2.85
CA GLU A 30 -6.74 -22.44 3.52
C GLU A 30 -7.93 -23.09 2.83
N ARG A 31 -8.89 -22.28 2.42
CA ARG A 31 -10.05 -22.70 1.64
C ARG A 31 -9.94 -22.16 0.21
N PRO A 32 -9.83 -23.02 -0.80
CA PRO A 32 -9.77 -22.59 -2.19
C PRO A 32 -11.13 -22.04 -2.65
N GLU A 33 -11.08 -21.08 -3.55
CA GLU A 33 -12.23 -20.58 -4.29
C GLU A 33 -12.24 -21.16 -5.70
N TYR A 34 -13.40 -21.10 -6.36
CA TYR A 34 -13.54 -21.55 -7.73
C TYR A 34 -14.08 -20.41 -8.60
N MET A 35 -13.46 -20.24 -9.76
CA MET A 35 -13.86 -19.25 -10.73
C MET A 35 -14.20 -19.94 -12.05
N ARG A 36 -15.34 -19.59 -12.62
CA ARG A 36 -15.75 -20.02 -13.95
C ARG A 36 -15.24 -19.02 -14.98
N MET A 37 -14.53 -19.50 -16.00
CA MET A 37 -13.99 -18.65 -17.08
C MET A 37 -14.31 -19.22 -18.45
N PRO A 38 -14.68 -18.39 -19.45
CA PRO A 38 -14.83 -18.85 -20.82
C PRO A 38 -13.49 -19.33 -21.39
N LEU A 39 -13.43 -20.52 -21.98
CA LEU A 39 -12.19 -21.04 -22.57
C LEU A 39 -11.64 -20.12 -23.66
N LYS A 40 -12.51 -19.45 -24.42
CA LYS A 40 -12.13 -18.55 -25.52
C LYS A 40 -11.29 -17.32 -25.13
N ILE A 41 -11.30 -16.92 -23.85
CA ILE A 41 -10.49 -15.79 -23.37
C ILE A 41 -9.15 -16.23 -22.77
N MET A 42 -8.92 -17.54 -22.69
CA MET A 42 -7.68 -18.06 -22.13
C MET A 42 -6.54 -17.97 -23.16
N PRO A 43 -5.33 -17.58 -22.75
CA PRO A 43 -4.17 -17.63 -23.61
C PRO A 43 -3.91 -19.04 -24.14
N PRO A 44 -3.59 -19.22 -25.43
CA PRO A 44 -3.38 -20.54 -26.04
C PRO A 44 -2.36 -21.41 -25.29
N GLU A 45 -1.27 -20.81 -24.83
CA GLU A 45 -0.22 -21.48 -24.07
C GLU A 45 -0.71 -22.03 -22.72
N ILE A 46 -1.68 -21.37 -22.10
CA ILE A 46 -2.33 -21.84 -20.86
C ILE A 46 -3.28 -22.99 -21.16
N VAL A 47 -4.05 -22.85 -22.23
CA VAL A 47 -4.99 -23.91 -22.68
C VAL A 47 -4.23 -25.20 -22.97
N GLU A 48 -3.10 -25.14 -23.66
CA GLU A 48 -2.26 -26.28 -23.99
C GLU A 48 -1.56 -26.84 -22.75
N LYS A 49 -0.90 -25.98 -21.95
CA LYS A 49 -0.15 -26.38 -20.76
C LYS A 49 -0.99 -27.16 -19.74
N TYR A 50 -2.25 -26.81 -19.60
CA TYR A 50 -3.15 -27.41 -18.61
C TYR A 50 -4.25 -28.30 -19.22
N ASN A 51 -4.17 -28.61 -20.52
CA ASN A 51 -5.14 -29.42 -21.27
C ASN A 51 -6.59 -28.93 -21.05
N LEU A 52 -6.79 -27.62 -21.05
CA LEU A 52 -8.08 -27.02 -20.65
C LEU A 52 -9.24 -27.41 -21.61
N LYS A 53 -8.95 -27.82 -22.86
CA LYS A 53 -9.95 -28.29 -23.79
C LYS A 53 -10.66 -29.58 -23.31
N GLU A 54 -9.94 -30.44 -22.61
CA GLU A 54 -10.47 -31.66 -22.03
C GLU A 54 -11.34 -31.41 -20.78
N LEU A 55 -11.14 -30.26 -20.14
CA LEU A 55 -11.84 -29.82 -18.93
C LEU A 55 -12.98 -28.84 -19.23
N GLU A 56 -13.20 -28.56 -20.52
CA GLU A 56 -14.27 -27.67 -20.97
C GLU A 56 -15.66 -28.28 -20.78
N VAL A 57 -16.58 -27.49 -20.24
CA VAL A 57 -17.99 -27.78 -20.15
C VAL A 57 -18.76 -26.59 -20.71
N ASP A 58 -19.46 -26.76 -21.82
CA ASP A 58 -20.29 -25.74 -22.50
C ASP A 58 -19.51 -24.41 -22.78
N GLY A 59 -18.27 -24.51 -23.21
CA GLY A 59 -17.39 -23.34 -23.50
C GLY A 59 -16.71 -22.75 -22.29
N TRP A 60 -16.78 -23.37 -21.12
CA TRP A 60 -16.26 -22.86 -19.86
C TRP A 60 -15.31 -23.84 -19.18
N VAL A 61 -14.38 -23.29 -18.41
CA VAL A 61 -13.51 -24.04 -17.50
C VAL A 61 -13.66 -23.54 -16.07
N TYR A 62 -13.48 -24.43 -15.10
CA TYR A 62 -13.53 -24.13 -13.68
C TYR A 62 -12.11 -24.12 -13.13
N ILE A 63 -11.67 -22.96 -12.63
CA ILE A 63 -10.32 -22.74 -12.13
C ILE A 63 -10.38 -22.75 -10.61
N LYS A 64 -9.51 -23.57 -9.99
CA LYS A 64 -9.31 -23.59 -8.54
C LYS A 64 -8.31 -22.54 -8.15
N ILE A 65 -8.73 -21.56 -7.34
CA ILE A 65 -7.90 -20.49 -6.81
C ILE A 65 -7.37 -20.91 -5.44
N VAL A 66 -6.08 -21.14 -5.33
CA VAL A 66 -5.41 -21.63 -4.11
C VAL A 66 -4.56 -20.58 -3.41
N LYS A 67 -4.42 -19.40 -4.03
CA LYS A 67 -3.71 -18.23 -3.47
C LYS A 67 -4.61 -17.01 -3.51
N GLY A 68 -4.30 -16.03 -2.67
CA GLY A 68 -5.00 -14.75 -2.67
C GLY A 68 -4.97 -14.10 -4.06
N MET A 69 -6.05 -13.47 -4.43
CA MET A 69 -6.20 -12.76 -5.70
C MET A 69 -6.93 -11.44 -5.47
N TYR A 70 -6.57 -10.42 -6.24
CA TYR A 70 -7.30 -9.15 -6.22
C TYR A 70 -8.78 -9.38 -6.58
N GLY A 71 -9.66 -8.76 -5.81
CA GLY A 71 -11.12 -8.94 -5.96
C GLY A 71 -11.74 -10.01 -5.06
N LEU A 72 -10.96 -10.90 -4.45
CA LEU A 72 -11.47 -11.83 -3.44
C LEU A 72 -11.63 -11.10 -2.09
N PRO A 73 -12.82 -11.08 -1.49
CA PRO A 73 -13.09 -10.34 -0.24
C PRO A 73 -12.16 -10.72 0.91
N GLN A 74 -11.79 -12.00 1.02
CA GLN A 74 -10.95 -12.51 2.11
C GLN A 74 -9.45 -12.37 1.85
N ALA A 75 -8.99 -12.12 0.62
CA ALA A 75 -7.58 -12.12 0.26
C ALA A 75 -6.77 -11.11 1.07
N GLY A 76 -7.28 -9.89 1.22
CA GLY A 76 -6.64 -8.84 2.00
C GLY A 76 -6.49 -9.19 3.48
N LYS A 77 -7.53 -9.79 4.07
CA LYS A 77 -7.49 -10.22 5.48
C LYS A 77 -6.45 -11.33 5.69
N ILE A 78 -6.48 -12.38 4.86
CA ILE A 78 -5.57 -13.53 4.99
C ILE A 78 -4.10 -13.07 4.82
N ALA A 79 -3.84 -12.23 3.81
CA ALA A 79 -2.51 -11.68 3.57
C ALA A 79 -2.01 -10.83 4.74
N ASN A 80 -2.87 -9.96 5.29
CA ASN A 80 -2.54 -9.13 6.43
C ASN A 80 -2.30 -9.96 7.69
N ASP A 81 -3.14 -10.96 7.99
CA ASP A 81 -2.98 -11.83 9.16
C ASP A 81 -1.63 -12.60 9.09
N LEU A 82 -1.28 -13.10 7.91
CA LEU A 82 0.00 -13.78 7.69
C LEU A 82 1.19 -12.84 7.85
N LEU A 83 1.12 -11.63 7.31
CA LEU A 83 2.15 -10.61 7.46
C LEU A 83 2.32 -10.21 8.94
N GLN A 84 1.23 -9.97 9.65
CA GLN A 84 1.27 -9.64 11.08
C GLN A 84 1.93 -10.75 11.92
N LYS A 85 1.62 -12.02 11.62
CA LYS A 85 2.26 -13.16 12.27
C LYS A 85 3.78 -13.14 12.06
N ARG A 86 4.24 -12.99 10.80
CA ARG A 86 5.67 -12.93 10.44
C ARG A 86 6.39 -11.75 11.09
N LEU A 87 5.76 -10.59 11.12
CA LEU A 87 6.27 -9.40 11.80
C LEU A 87 6.41 -9.63 13.32
N LYS A 88 5.39 -10.21 13.95
CA LYS A 88 5.38 -10.50 15.40
C LYS A 88 6.49 -11.49 15.79
N GLU A 89 6.71 -12.53 15.00
CA GLU A 89 7.79 -13.51 15.20
C GLU A 89 9.19 -12.87 15.16
N ASN A 90 9.32 -11.70 14.51
CA ASN A 90 10.56 -10.93 14.40
C ASN A 90 10.58 -9.68 15.29
N GLY A 91 9.69 -9.59 16.29
CA GLY A 91 9.67 -8.55 17.30
C GLY A 91 8.93 -7.25 16.90
N TYR A 92 8.24 -7.23 15.77
CA TYR A 92 7.39 -6.11 15.36
C TYR A 92 5.94 -6.36 15.78
N HIS A 93 5.31 -5.36 16.38
CA HIS A 93 3.91 -5.46 16.80
C HIS A 93 3.15 -4.18 16.49
N GLN A 94 1.87 -4.34 16.23
CA GLN A 94 0.96 -3.22 16.01
C GLN A 94 0.70 -2.47 17.31
N CYS A 95 0.63 -1.15 17.23
CA CYS A 95 0.27 -0.32 18.37
C CYS A 95 -1.19 -0.52 18.74
N GLN A 96 -1.47 -0.67 20.04
CA GLN A 96 -2.80 -1.02 20.57
C GLN A 96 -3.91 -0.05 20.13
N PHE A 97 -3.63 1.26 20.12
CA PHE A 97 -4.62 2.30 19.85
C PHE A 97 -4.52 2.92 18.45
N THR A 98 -3.60 2.43 17.61
CA THR A 98 -3.39 2.99 16.27
C THR A 98 -3.23 1.86 15.27
N SER A 99 -4.32 1.53 14.60
CA SER A 99 -4.30 0.54 13.52
C SER A 99 -3.34 0.97 12.42
N GLY A 100 -2.59 0.01 11.86
CA GLY A 100 -1.61 0.27 10.82
C GLY A 100 -0.29 0.89 11.28
N LEU A 101 -0.12 1.22 12.57
CA LEU A 101 1.16 1.67 13.14
C LEU A 101 1.85 0.52 13.88
N TYR A 102 3.10 0.25 13.54
CA TYR A 102 3.91 -0.84 14.08
C TYR A 102 5.20 -0.32 14.69
N LYS A 103 5.70 -1.02 15.70
CA LYS A 103 7.03 -0.79 16.29
C LYS A 103 7.70 -2.12 16.63
N HIS A 104 9.02 -2.08 16.67
CA HIS A 104 9.79 -3.18 17.22
C HIS A 104 9.90 -3.06 18.75
N VAL A 105 9.99 -4.20 19.46
CA VAL A 105 10.06 -4.27 20.93
C VAL A 105 11.20 -3.44 21.54
N TRP A 106 12.37 -3.34 20.87
CA TRP A 106 13.52 -2.57 21.38
C TRP A 106 14.28 -1.80 20.29
N ARG A 107 14.15 -2.15 18.99
CA ARG A 107 14.82 -1.40 17.91
C ARG A 107 14.12 -0.07 17.68
N PRO A 108 14.84 1.01 17.42
CA PRO A 108 14.26 2.31 17.09
C PRO A 108 13.72 2.32 15.65
N VAL A 109 12.76 1.43 15.39
CA VAL A 109 12.03 1.31 14.12
C VAL A 109 10.55 1.40 14.40
N THR A 110 9.89 2.30 13.71
CA THR A 110 8.44 2.47 13.74
C THR A 110 7.97 2.65 12.31
N PHE A 111 6.91 1.98 11.91
CA PHE A 111 6.40 2.11 10.55
C PHE A 111 4.87 2.15 10.50
N THR A 112 4.37 2.78 9.47
CA THR A 112 2.97 2.69 9.05
C THR A 112 2.86 1.66 7.94
N LEU A 113 1.79 0.88 7.97
CA LEU A 113 1.47 -0.13 6.97
C LEU A 113 0.09 0.15 6.40
N VAL A 114 0.02 0.31 5.09
CA VAL A 114 -1.22 0.44 4.33
C VAL A 114 -1.20 -0.63 3.25
N VAL A 115 -1.86 -1.74 3.51
CA VAL A 115 -1.89 -2.95 2.68
C VAL A 115 -0.50 -3.57 2.49
N ASP A 116 0.24 -3.16 1.48
CA ASP A 116 1.58 -3.58 1.06
C ASP A 116 2.63 -2.46 1.17
N ASP A 117 2.18 -1.21 1.34
CA ASP A 117 3.02 -0.03 1.47
C ASP A 117 3.50 0.22 2.90
N PHE A 118 4.80 0.23 3.11
CA PHE A 118 5.44 0.59 4.37
C PHE A 118 6.03 1.99 4.32
N GLY A 119 5.72 2.81 5.31
CA GLY A 119 6.41 4.08 5.57
C GLY A 119 7.20 3.98 6.87
N VAL A 120 8.52 3.93 6.81
CA VAL A 120 9.39 3.47 7.91
C VAL A 120 10.27 4.60 8.44
N LYS A 121 10.08 4.94 9.71
CA LYS A 121 11.01 5.75 10.51
C LYS A 121 12.01 4.84 11.21
N PHE A 122 13.29 5.19 11.19
CA PHE A 122 14.33 4.44 11.87
C PHE A 122 15.47 5.33 12.38
N VAL A 123 16.25 4.82 13.34
CA VAL A 123 17.51 5.41 13.79
C VAL A 123 18.59 4.34 13.75
N GLY A 124 19.59 4.53 12.86
CA GLY A 124 20.67 3.56 12.60
C GLY A 124 20.30 2.52 11.55
N ASP A 125 21.12 2.44 10.52
CA ASP A 125 20.89 1.66 9.32
C ASP A 125 20.76 0.14 9.59
N GLN A 126 21.45 -0.39 10.62
CA GLN A 126 21.35 -1.79 11.03
C GLN A 126 19.91 -2.16 11.47
N HIS A 127 19.14 -1.21 11.98
CA HIS A 127 17.78 -1.45 12.42
C HIS A 127 16.79 -1.42 11.25
N ALA A 128 17.01 -0.54 10.27
CA ALA A 128 16.27 -0.53 9.01
C ALA A 128 16.51 -1.81 8.21
N ASN A 129 17.78 -2.22 8.09
CA ASN A 129 18.17 -3.46 7.41
C ASN A 129 17.58 -4.71 8.08
N HIS A 130 17.37 -4.69 9.40
CA HIS A 130 16.70 -5.80 10.09
C HIS A 130 15.24 -5.95 9.62
N LEU A 131 14.48 -4.86 9.47
CA LEU A 131 13.12 -4.91 8.93
C LEU A 131 13.12 -5.42 7.48
N LYS A 132 14.01 -4.83 6.65
CA LYS A 132 14.18 -5.24 5.25
C LYS A 132 14.44 -6.75 5.13
N SER A 133 15.48 -7.26 5.78
CA SER A 133 15.85 -8.67 5.73
C SER A 133 14.80 -9.60 6.36
N THR A 134 14.02 -9.12 7.32
CA THR A 134 12.87 -9.85 7.88
C THR A 134 11.81 -10.09 6.81
N LEU A 135 11.49 -9.08 6.02
CA LEU A 135 10.49 -9.18 4.95
C LEU A 135 11.00 -9.98 3.75
N GLU A 136 12.27 -9.80 3.36
CA GLU A 136 12.92 -10.53 2.24
C GLU A 136 12.94 -12.06 2.43
N LYS A 137 12.81 -12.56 3.64
CA LYS A 137 12.67 -14.01 3.89
C LYS A 137 11.38 -14.59 3.27
N TYR A 138 10.38 -13.77 3.03
CA TYR A 138 9.05 -14.23 2.69
C TYR A 138 8.45 -13.54 1.47
N TYR A 139 8.99 -12.38 1.06
CA TYR A 139 8.40 -11.51 0.05
C TYR A 139 9.45 -10.93 -0.87
N ASP A 140 9.06 -10.71 -2.12
CA ASP A 140 9.78 -9.82 -3.01
C ASP A 140 9.41 -8.39 -2.64
N ILE A 141 10.40 -7.55 -2.34
CA ILE A 141 10.18 -6.18 -1.88
C ILE A 141 10.93 -5.17 -2.73
N THR A 142 10.35 -4.00 -2.87
CA THR A 142 11.01 -2.81 -3.45
C THR A 142 11.25 -1.79 -2.35
N VAL A 143 12.46 -1.23 -2.28
CA VAL A 143 12.84 -0.28 -1.23
C VAL A 143 13.27 1.05 -1.83
N ASP A 144 12.64 2.14 -1.42
CA ASP A 144 13.11 3.51 -1.66
C ASP A 144 13.75 4.06 -0.37
N TRP A 145 15.09 3.98 -0.31
CA TRP A 145 15.85 4.47 0.83
C TRP A 145 15.82 5.99 1.02
N SER A 146 15.46 6.73 -0.03
CA SER A 146 15.27 8.17 0.06
C SER A 146 13.95 8.54 0.74
N GLY A 147 12.99 7.60 0.75
CA GLY A 147 11.64 7.82 1.24
C GLY A 147 10.94 8.97 0.51
N SER A 148 11.23 9.12 -0.78
CA SER A 148 10.80 10.25 -1.60
C SER A 148 9.32 10.20 -1.97
N LYS A 149 8.69 9.02 -1.82
CA LYS A 149 7.27 8.84 -2.16
C LYS A 149 6.60 7.85 -1.21
N TYR A 150 5.40 8.20 -0.73
CA TYR A 150 4.58 7.31 0.08
C TYR A 150 3.10 7.48 -0.24
N ILE A 151 2.41 6.39 -0.57
CA ILE A 151 0.97 6.36 -0.93
C ILE A 151 0.54 7.51 -1.87
N GLY A 152 1.32 7.75 -2.92
CA GLY A 152 1.04 8.78 -3.93
C GLY A 152 1.45 10.20 -3.57
N ILE A 153 1.99 10.44 -2.38
CA ILE A 153 2.49 11.74 -1.92
C ILE A 153 4.00 11.79 -2.11
N ASN A 154 4.52 12.83 -2.74
CA ASN A 154 5.95 13.10 -2.79
C ASN A 154 6.41 13.72 -1.47
N LEU A 155 7.56 13.27 -0.98
CA LEU A 155 8.16 13.67 0.29
C LEU A 155 9.56 14.20 0.01
N ASP A 156 9.80 15.46 0.30
CA ASP A 156 11.12 16.10 0.19
C ASP A 156 11.66 16.39 1.58
N TRP A 157 12.68 15.60 1.96
CA TRP A 157 13.24 15.57 3.30
C TRP A 157 14.47 16.48 3.41
N ASP A 158 14.40 17.51 4.23
CA ASP A 158 15.56 18.26 4.69
C ASP A 158 15.84 17.93 6.17
N TYR A 159 16.66 16.93 6.38
CA TYR A 159 17.05 16.50 7.73
C TYR A 159 17.93 17.51 8.47
N GLN A 160 18.64 18.37 7.76
CA GLN A 160 19.50 19.41 8.35
C GLN A 160 18.64 20.50 8.98
N ASN A 161 17.68 21.02 8.24
CA ASN A 161 16.75 22.06 8.69
C ASN A 161 15.53 21.47 9.43
N ARG A 162 15.40 20.14 9.50
CA ARG A 162 14.27 19.43 10.12
C ARG A 162 12.93 19.83 9.52
N THR A 163 12.90 19.88 8.21
CA THR A 163 11.67 20.15 7.45
C THR A 163 11.33 19.00 6.52
N LEU A 164 10.07 18.91 6.18
CA LEU A 164 9.53 18.00 5.19
C LEU A 164 8.55 18.77 4.32
N GLU A 165 8.83 18.86 3.04
CA GLU A 165 7.87 19.35 2.07
C GLU A 165 7.09 18.18 1.46
N THR A 166 5.77 18.37 1.34
CA THR A 166 4.90 17.34 0.76
C THR A 166 4.14 17.89 -0.43
N SER A 167 4.08 17.12 -1.51
CA SER A 167 3.39 17.54 -2.73
C SER A 167 2.68 16.38 -3.43
N VAL A 168 1.66 16.70 -4.21
CA VAL A 168 0.95 15.76 -5.08
C VAL A 168 0.87 16.36 -6.48
N PRO A 169 1.97 16.31 -7.27
CA PRO A 169 2.06 16.94 -8.57
C PRO A 169 0.97 16.47 -9.53
N GLY A 170 0.36 17.43 -10.23
CA GLY A 170 -0.66 17.15 -11.24
C GLY A 170 -2.02 16.69 -10.71
N TYR A 171 -2.19 16.55 -9.37
CA TYR A 171 -3.47 16.14 -8.78
C TYR A 171 -4.63 17.04 -9.19
N VAL A 172 -4.48 18.35 -8.99
CA VAL A 172 -5.52 19.33 -9.33
C VAL A 172 -5.85 19.30 -10.82
N LYS A 173 -4.81 19.23 -11.68
CA LYS A 173 -5.01 19.14 -13.14
C LYS A 173 -5.79 17.90 -13.54
N ARG A 174 -5.48 16.73 -12.95
CA ARG A 174 -6.23 15.49 -13.20
C ARG A 174 -7.67 15.58 -12.71
N ALA A 175 -7.87 16.08 -11.49
CA ALA A 175 -9.22 16.25 -10.93
C ALA A 175 -10.10 17.18 -11.78
N LEU A 176 -9.57 18.30 -12.24
CA LEU A 176 -10.28 19.21 -13.14
C LEU A 176 -10.61 18.53 -14.48
N HIS A 177 -9.70 17.74 -15.01
CA HIS A 177 -9.92 16.99 -16.26
C HIS A 177 -11.00 15.91 -16.08
N GLU A 178 -10.94 15.12 -15.01
CA GLU A 178 -11.93 14.08 -14.71
C GLU A 178 -13.35 14.66 -14.47
N LEU A 179 -13.41 15.79 -13.79
CA LEU A 179 -14.66 16.50 -13.55
C LEU A 179 -15.12 17.34 -14.75
N GLN A 180 -14.34 17.39 -15.84
CA GLN A 180 -14.57 18.27 -17.01
C GLN A 180 -14.78 19.74 -16.60
N HIS A 181 -14.17 20.16 -15.50
CA HIS A 181 -14.28 21.50 -14.98
C HIS A 181 -13.34 22.46 -15.72
N PRO A 182 -13.83 23.63 -16.20
CA PRO A 182 -12.98 24.62 -16.84
C PRO A 182 -11.91 25.13 -15.86
N THR A 183 -10.70 25.38 -16.37
CA THR A 183 -9.63 25.95 -15.54
C THR A 183 -10.05 27.31 -14.99
N PRO A 184 -10.00 27.54 -13.68
CA PRO A 184 -10.35 28.84 -13.11
C PRO A 184 -9.45 29.95 -13.67
N THR A 185 -10.07 31.05 -14.10
CA THR A 185 -9.34 32.22 -14.65
C THR A 185 -9.00 33.26 -13.58
N LYS A 186 -9.63 33.16 -12.42
CA LYS A 186 -9.40 34.08 -11.30
C LYS A 186 -9.09 33.28 -10.02
N PRO A 187 -8.11 33.73 -9.22
CA PRO A 187 -7.85 33.12 -7.92
C PRO A 187 -9.04 33.35 -6.99
N GLN A 188 -9.39 32.33 -6.23
CA GLN A 188 -10.36 32.41 -5.13
C GLN A 188 -9.66 32.11 -3.82
N HIS A 189 -9.94 32.93 -2.80
CA HIS A 189 -9.32 32.78 -1.46
C HIS A 189 -10.10 31.82 -0.55
N ALA A 190 -11.30 31.41 -0.97
CA ALA A 190 -12.12 30.43 -0.26
C ALA A 190 -12.70 29.41 -1.24
N PRO A 191 -12.88 28.14 -0.82
CA PRO A 191 -13.41 27.07 -1.68
C PRO A 191 -14.87 27.26 -2.10
N ALA A 192 -15.59 28.15 -1.42
CA ALA A 192 -16.97 28.52 -1.75
C ALA A 192 -17.17 30.03 -1.56
N THR A 193 -18.02 30.61 -2.41
CA THR A 193 -18.52 32.00 -2.19
C THR A 193 -19.42 31.97 -0.95
N ALA A 194 -19.17 32.86 0.00
CA ALA A 194 -20.07 33.02 1.15
C ALA A 194 -21.47 33.35 0.64
N ALA A 195 -22.39 32.39 0.72
CA ALA A 195 -23.81 32.69 0.51
C ALA A 195 -24.35 33.43 1.74
N PRO A 196 -25.07 34.53 1.61
CA PRO A 196 -25.70 35.15 2.76
C PRO A 196 -26.61 34.13 3.44
N ILE A 197 -26.55 34.07 4.75
CA ILE A 197 -27.42 33.19 5.53
C ILE A 197 -28.84 33.70 5.34
N GLN A 198 -29.69 32.95 4.67
CA GLN A 198 -31.12 33.21 4.62
C GLN A 198 -31.73 32.55 5.85
N TYR A 199 -32.12 33.37 6.82
CA TYR A 199 -32.98 32.91 7.91
C TYR A 199 -34.39 32.67 7.29
N GLY A 200 -34.85 31.44 7.42
CA GLY A 200 -36.15 31.03 6.95
C GLY A 200 -37.27 31.93 7.52
N ALA A 201 -38.22 32.22 6.68
CA ALA A 201 -39.50 32.85 7.08
C ALA A 201 -40.36 31.81 7.80
#